data_2f1e63d85b990adf4ebabb37a1cb0d0d
#
_entry.id   2f1e63d85b990adf4ebabb37a1cb0d0d
#
_cell.length_a   1.000
_cell.length_b   1.000
_cell.length_c   1.000
_cell.angle_alpha   90.00
_cell.angle_beta   90.00
_cell.angle_gamma   90.00
#
_symmetry.space_group_name_H-M   'P 1'
#
loop_
_entity.id
_entity.type
_entity.pdbx_description
1 polymer ?
#
loop_
_entity_poly.entity_id
_entity_poly.type
_entity_poly.pdbx_seq_one_letter_code
_entity_poly.pdbx_strand_id
1 'polypeptide(L)'
;MQQWSSKVTNRVWVMGDAVVDLIPEGELHYLRCPGGAPANVAVGVARLGGESAFIGRVGADPFGRFMAGTLASEGVDTRHLIQDPAHRTSTVLVELDAEGERSFTFMVRPSADQFLTPVDLPVFQAGQWLLTCSIALANEPVRSSCLQAMAAIKAAGGRVCFDPNLRPEVWGNPAEMPPVVREAIAQADVVKLSLEELQLLSGLDDLAAGLATISGPALVLVTRGAAGV
;
A
#
# COMPACT_ATOMS: atom_id res chain seq x y z
N MET A 1 -3.40 -17.16 39.89
CA MET A 1 -4.12 -17.06 38.60
C MET A 1 -3.92 -15.65 38.04
N GLN A 2 -2.95 -15.46 37.17
CA GLN A 2 -2.74 -14.18 36.47
C GLN A 2 -3.74 -14.15 35.32
N GLN A 3 -4.72 -13.25 35.40
CA GLN A 3 -5.60 -12.92 34.28
C GLN A 3 -4.72 -12.19 33.23
N TRP A 4 -4.42 -12.89 32.15
CA TRP A 4 -3.94 -12.28 30.93
C TRP A 4 -5.11 -11.51 30.30
N SER A 5 -5.28 -10.25 30.68
CA SER A 5 -6.08 -9.32 29.87
C SER A 5 -5.35 -9.14 28.55
N SER A 6 -5.77 -9.83 27.50
CA SER A 6 -5.35 -9.53 26.15
C SER A 6 -5.86 -8.12 25.83
N LYS A 7 -4.98 -7.11 25.97
CA LYS A 7 -5.29 -5.80 25.43
C LYS A 7 -5.53 -5.99 23.93
N VAL A 8 -6.76 -5.80 23.50
CA VAL A 8 -7.08 -5.67 22.07
C VAL A 8 -6.25 -4.48 21.58
N THR A 9 -5.24 -4.74 20.77
CA THR A 9 -4.42 -3.67 20.21
C THR A 9 -5.09 -3.21 18.93
N ASN A 10 -5.45 -1.93 18.84
CA ASN A 10 -6.00 -1.30 17.64
C ASN A 10 -4.90 -0.92 16.62
N ARG A 11 -3.83 -1.72 16.56
CA ARG A 11 -2.71 -1.45 15.66
C ARG A 11 -3.14 -1.57 14.20
N VAL A 12 -2.73 -0.60 13.41
CA VAL A 12 -2.85 -0.62 11.95
C VAL A 12 -1.49 -0.97 11.34
N TRP A 13 -1.42 -2.16 10.77
CA TRP A 13 -0.31 -2.57 9.91
C TRP A 13 -0.56 -2.04 8.52
N VAL A 14 0.42 -1.37 7.94
CA VAL A 14 0.37 -0.91 6.55
C VAL A 14 1.45 -1.63 5.77
N MET A 15 1.07 -2.39 4.74
CA MET A 15 1.98 -3.19 3.94
C MET A 15 2.03 -2.69 2.50
N GLY A 16 3.24 -2.49 2.00
CA GLY A 16 3.46 -2.13 0.60
C GLY A 16 4.76 -1.39 0.38
N ASP A 17 4.75 -0.55 -0.65
CA ASP A 17 5.90 0.22 -1.08
C ASP A 17 6.11 1.49 -0.23
N ALA A 18 7.38 1.78 -0.01
CA ALA A 18 7.88 3.05 0.50
C ALA A 18 8.89 3.58 -0.52
N VAL A 19 8.51 4.61 -1.25
CA VAL A 19 9.26 5.11 -2.40
C VAL A 19 9.82 6.51 -2.13
N VAL A 20 10.80 6.90 -2.91
CA VAL A 20 11.27 8.28 -2.93
C VAL A 20 10.77 8.93 -4.21
N ASP A 21 9.91 9.93 -4.06
CA ASP A 21 9.48 10.77 -5.15
C ASP A 21 10.51 11.89 -5.39
N LEU A 22 10.94 12.04 -6.64
CA LEU A 22 11.80 13.11 -7.10
C LEU A 22 10.93 14.11 -7.86
N ILE A 23 10.63 15.22 -7.20
CA ILE A 23 9.77 16.29 -7.75
C ILE A 23 10.68 17.36 -8.34
N PRO A 24 10.48 17.80 -9.60
CA PRO A 24 11.31 18.82 -10.20
C PRO A 24 11.19 20.15 -9.44
N GLU A 25 12.34 20.76 -9.16
CA GLU A 25 12.48 22.07 -8.54
C GLU A 25 13.34 22.96 -9.44
N GLY A 26 12.71 23.62 -10.40
CA GLY A 26 13.37 24.32 -11.49
C GLY A 26 14.01 23.36 -12.51
N GLU A 27 14.95 23.86 -13.30
CA GLU A 27 15.52 23.11 -14.43
C GLU A 27 16.63 22.12 -14.03
N LEU A 28 17.29 22.34 -12.89
CA LEU A 28 18.52 21.61 -12.51
C LEU A 28 18.40 20.76 -11.26
N HIS A 29 17.30 20.86 -10.51
CA HIS A 29 17.18 20.23 -9.21
C HIS A 29 15.91 19.39 -9.09
N TYR A 30 16.01 18.36 -8.24
CA TYR A 30 14.87 17.56 -7.80
C TYR A 30 14.78 17.59 -6.29
N LEU A 31 13.60 17.91 -5.78
CA LEU A 31 13.30 17.76 -4.36
C LEU A 31 13.00 16.29 -4.07
N ARG A 32 13.72 15.73 -3.09
CA ARG A 32 13.48 14.40 -2.59
C ARG A 32 12.34 14.41 -1.58
N CYS A 33 11.23 13.75 -1.92
CA CYS A 33 10.05 13.64 -1.08
C CYS A 33 9.80 12.18 -0.66
N PRO A 34 9.31 11.92 0.57
CA PRO A 34 8.80 10.60 0.91
C PRO A 34 7.50 10.33 0.15
N GLY A 35 7.40 9.16 -0.45
CA GLY A 35 6.27 8.73 -1.28
C GLY A 35 5.86 7.28 -0.99
N GLY A 36 4.95 6.77 -1.80
CA GLY A 36 4.28 5.50 -1.62
C GLY A 36 2.95 5.64 -0.89
N ALA A 37 1.85 5.21 -1.53
CA ALA A 37 0.52 5.34 -0.93
C ALA A 37 0.43 4.62 0.44
N PRO A 38 0.96 3.39 0.60
CA PRO A 38 1.00 2.75 1.92
C PRO A 38 1.80 3.55 2.95
N ALA A 39 2.98 4.06 2.60
CA ALA A 39 3.80 4.86 3.53
C ALA A 39 3.06 6.12 3.99
N ASN A 40 2.35 6.80 3.07
CA ASN A 40 1.53 7.97 3.39
C ASN A 40 0.38 7.61 4.35
N VAL A 41 -0.27 6.47 4.17
CA VAL A 41 -1.32 6.00 5.10
C VAL A 41 -0.73 5.70 6.48
N ALA A 42 0.44 5.04 6.55
CA ALA A 42 1.09 4.75 7.82
C ALA A 42 1.38 6.04 8.61
N VAL A 43 1.91 7.06 7.95
CA VAL A 43 2.14 8.39 8.53
C VAL A 43 0.81 9.04 8.96
N GLY A 44 -0.22 8.97 8.10
CA GLY A 44 -1.54 9.52 8.41
C GLY A 44 -2.15 8.91 9.67
N VAL A 45 -2.08 7.59 9.82
CA VAL A 45 -2.56 6.88 11.03
C VAL A 45 -1.80 7.35 12.27
N ALA A 46 -0.46 7.44 12.19
CA ALA A 46 0.37 7.90 13.32
C ALA A 46 0.04 9.35 13.71
N ARG A 47 -0.08 10.26 12.74
CA ARG A 47 -0.43 11.67 12.97
C ARG A 47 -1.81 11.86 13.59
N LEU A 48 -2.74 10.94 13.33
CA LEU A 48 -4.07 10.91 13.94
C LEU A 48 -4.06 10.25 15.34
N GLY A 49 -2.91 9.88 15.87
CA GLY A 49 -2.74 9.27 17.19
C GLY A 49 -3.00 7.77 17.23
N GLY A 50 -3.10 7.09 16.06
CA GLY A 50 -3.24 5.65 15.98
C GLY A 50 -1.91 4.90 16.13
N GLU A 51 -1.95 3.65 16.59
CA GLU A 51 -0.79 2.75 16.58
C GLU A 51 -0.51 2.30 15.15
N SER A 52 0.46 2.90 14.49
CA SER A 52 0.84 2.61 13.11
C SER A 52 2.11 1.77 13.04
N ALA A 53 2.14 0.78 12.15
CA ALA A 53 3.33 -0.02 11.87
C ALA A 53 3.44 -0.30 10.36
N PHE A 54 4.66 -0.35 9.84
CA PHE A 54 4.91 -0.55 8.41
C PHE A 54 5.58 -1.90 8.14
N ILE A 55 5.06 -2.61 7.14
CA ILE A 55 5.62 -3.86 6.61
C ILE A 55 6.07 -3.61 5.18
N GLY A 56 7.36 -3.72 4.91
CA GLY A 56 7.89 -3.49 3.57
C GLY A 56 9.38 -3.69 3.48
N ARG A 57 9.94 -3.43 2.28
CA ARG A 57 11.38 -3.41 2.06
C ARG A 57 11.80 -2.15 1.34
N VAL A 58 12.95 -1.61 1.74
CA VAL A 58 13.69 -0.54 1.07
C VAL A 58 15.13 -0.98 0.88
N GLY A 59 15.85 -0.38 -0.02
CA GLY A 59 17.28 -0.69 -0.20
C GLY A 59 18.11 -0.26 1.01
N ALA A 60 19.22 -0.97 1.29
CA ALA A 60 20.25 -0.52 2.20
C ALA A 60 21.09 0.62 1.57
N ASP A 61 20.41 1.63 1.04
CA ASP A 61 20.94 2.76 0.30
C ASP A 61 20.51 4.11 0.93
N PRO A 62 20.98 5.26 0.42
CA PRO A 62 20.61 6.58 0.98
C PRO A 62 19.11 6.86 0.97
N PHE A 63 18.37 6.37 -0.03
CA PHE A 63 16.92 6.56 -0.12
C PHE A 63 16.16 5.66 0.85
N GLY A 64 16.60 4.41 1.03
CA GLY A 64 16.01 3.51 2.03
C GLY A 64 16.20 4.01 3.45
N ARG A 65 17.41 4.52 3.77
CA ARG A 65 17.65 5.16 5.07
C ARG A 65 16.80 6.41 5.28
N PHE A 66 16.59 7.19 4.24
CA PHE A 66 15.70 8.35 4.28
C PHE A 66 14.26 7.93 4.56
N MET A 67 13.72 6.94 3.86
CA MET A 67 12.36 6.45 4.08
C MET A 67 12.17 5.86 5.48
N ALA A 68 13.12 5.02 5.93
CA ALA A 68 13.08 4.45 7.27
C ALA A 68 13.13 5.52 8.37
N GLY A 69 14.01 6.52 8.21
CA GLY A 69 14.12 7.65 9.13
C GLY A 69 12.86 8.52 9.14
N THR A 70 12.28 8.79 7.98
CA THR A 70 11.05 9.57 7.87
C THR A 70 9.88 8.86 8.56
N LEU A 71 9.64 7.59 8.27
CA LEU A 71 8.56 6.81 8.91
C LEU A 71 8.75 6.76 10.43
N ALA A 72 9.95 6.50 10.90
CA ALA A 72 10.25 6.45 12.33
C ALA A 72 10.04 7.82 13.02
N SER A 73 10.44 8.93 12.39
CA SER A 73 10.26 10.29 12.94
C SER A 73 8.79 10.72 12.99
N GLU A 74 7.95 10.14 12.16
CA GLU A 74 6.48 10.33 12.16
C GLU A 74 5.75 9.39 13.16
N GLY A 75 6.49 8.59 13.93
CA GLY A 75 5.93 7.71 14.95
C GLY A 75 5.43 6.36 14.42
N VAL A 76 5.78 5.98 13.20
CA VAL A 76 5.46 4.66 12.64
C VAL A 76 6.44 3.62 13.18
N ASP A 77 5.95 2.48 13.64
CA ASP A 77 6.78 1.32 14.00
C ASP A 77 7.39 0.71 12.74
N THR A 78 8.72 0.82 12.60
CA THR A 78 9.47 0.39 11.41
C THR A 78 10.22 -0.93 11.61
N ARG A 79 9.93 -1.70 12.65
CA ARG A 79 10.64 -2.98 12.92
C ARG A 79 10.46 -4.02 11.82
N HIS A 80 9.42 -3.91 11.00
CA HIS A 80 9.16 -4.74 9.83
C HIS A 80 9.40 -4.02 8.50
N LEU A 81 10.11 -2.87 8.52
CA LEU A 81 10.68 -2.25 7.33
C LEU A 81 12.14 -2.73 7.16
N ILE A 82 12.32 -3.68 6.25
CA ILE A 82 13.60 -4.34 6.04
C ILE A 82 14.48 -3.49 5.12
N GLN A 83 15.76 -3.32 5.47
CA GLN A 83 16.76 -2.73 4.59
C GLN A 83 17.46 -3.83 3.80
N ASP A 84 17.19 -3.91 2.51
CA ASP A 84 17.71 -4.93 1.60
C ASP A 84 19.08 -4.52 1.03
N PRO A 85 20.14 -5.27 1.27
CA PRO A 85 21.47 -4.96 0.72
C PRO A 85 21.60 -5.29 -0.79
N ALA A 86 20.72 -6.15 -1.31
CA ALA A 86 20.81 -6.64 -2.69
C ALA A 86 20.05 -5.74 -3.69
N HIS A 87 18.94 -5.16 -3.26
CA HIS A 87 18.07 -4.37 -4.15
C HIS A 87 18.00 -2.90 -3.71
N ARG A 88 17.66 -2.02 -4.66
CA ARG A 88 17.60 -0.58 -4.43
C ARG A 88 16.19 -0.14 -4.04
N THR A 89 16.13 0.97 -3.31
CA THR A 89 14.87 1.62 -2.97
C THR A 89 14.13 2.07 -4.22
N SER A 90 12.83 1.82 -4.27
CA SER A 90 11.96 2.33 -5.32
C SER A 90 12.03 3.85 -5.38
N THR A 91 12.23 4.37 -6.58
CA THR A 91 12.40 5.79 -6.84
C THR A 91 11.54 6.17 -8.03
N VAL A 92 10.81 7.25 -7.90
CA VAL A 92 9.84 7.73 -8.90
C VAL A 92 10.20 9.15 -9.29
N LEU A 93 10.33 9.42 -10.60
CA LEU A 93 10.29 10.78 -11.11
C LEU A 93 8.85 11.22 -11.24
N VAL A 94 8.54 12.38 -10.70
CA VAL A 94 7.25 13.04 -10.86
C VAL A 94 7.40 14.14 -11.88
N GLU A 95 6.58 14.12 -12.92
CA GLU A 95 6.47 15.20 -13.90
C GLU A 95 5.13 15.90 -13.71
N LEU A 96 5.13 17.20 -13.92
CA LEU A 96 3.93 18.03 -13.92
C LEU A 96 3.74 18.55 -15.35
N ASP A 97 2.58 18.30 -15.93
CA ASP A 97 2.23 18.92 -17.21
C ASP A 97 1.82 20.40 -17.04
N ALA A 98 1.47 21.04 -18.14
CA ALA A 98 1.07 22.45 -18.14
C ALA A 98 -0.25 22.70 -17.37
N GLU A 99 -1.07 21.71 -17.22
CA GLU A 99 -2.34 21.70 -16.48
C GLU A 99 -2.14 21.37 -15.00
N GLY A 100 -0.91 20.96 -14.59
CA GLY A 100 -0.56 20.58 -13.22
C GLY A 100 -0.89 19.12 -12.90
N GLU A 101 -1.28 18.30 -13.88
CA GLU A 101 -1.48 16.86 -13.71
C GLU A 101 -0.14 16.14 -13.55
N ARG A 102 -0.16 15.11 -12.73
CA ARG A 102 1.05 14.36 -12.37
C ARG A 102 1.19 13.10 -13.20
N SER A 103 2.36 12.92 -13.80
CA SER A 103 2.79 11.62 -14.32
C SER A 103 3.94 11.06 -13.48
N PHE A 104 4.06 9.72 -13.48
CA PHE A 104 5.00 9.00 -12.61
C PHE A 104 5.86 8.06 -13.45
N THR A 105 7.17 8.24 -13.39
CA THR A 105 8.14 7.33 -14.01
C THR A 105 8.90 6.57 -12.94
N PHE A 106 8.67 5.26 -12.85
CA PHE A 106 9.39 4.38 -11.92
C PHE A 106 10.81 4.11 -12.45
N MET A 107 11.82 4.63 -11.75
CA MET A 107 13.22 4.59 -12.18
C MET A 107 13.93 3.29 -11.82
N VAL A 108 13.52 2.61 -10.76
CA VAL A 108 14.18 1.40 -10.25
C VAL A 108 13.23 0.22 -10.37
N ARG A 109 13.63 -0.76 -11.20
CA ARG A 109 12.91 -2.03 -11.37
C ARG A 109 13.89 -3.17 -11.72
N PRO A 110 13.80 -4.28 -11.00
CA PRO A 110 13.02 -4.50 -9.78
C PRO A 110 13.58 -3.72 -8.59
N SER A 111 12.71 -3.24 -7.71
CA SER A 111 13.03 -2.51 -6.48
C SER A 111 12.86 -3.40 -5.23
N ALA A 112 13.44 -2.99 -4.11
CA ALA A 112 13.50 -3.77 -2.88
C ALA A 112 12.12 -4.20 -2.35
N ASP A 113 11.10 -3.34 -2.50
CA ASP A 113 9.71 -3.61 -2.08
C ASP A 113 9.12 -4.88 -2.70
N GLN A 114 9.58 -5.26 -3.90
CA GLN A 114 9.08 -6.44 -4.62
C GLN A 114 9.63 -7.76 -4.05
N PHE A 115 10.64 -7.71 -3.18
CA PHE A 115 11.31 -8.88 -2.61
C PHE A 115 10.90 -9.18 -1.16
N LEU A 116 9.80 -8.59 -0.67
CA LEU A 116 9.24 -8.96 0.61
C LEU A 116 8.77 -10.41 0.58
N THR A 117 9.16 -11.18 1.58
CA THR A 117 8.86 -12.61 1.69
C THR A 117 8.00 -12.90 2.92
N PRO A 118 7.31 -14.04 2.98
CA PRO A 118 6.46 -14.39 4.12
C PRO A 118 7.18 -14.44 5.48
N VAL A 119 8.49 -14.70 5.50
CA VAL A 119 9.28 -14.69 6.75
C VAL A 119 9.45 -13.30 7.36
N ASP A 120 9.21 -12.27 6.57
CA ASP A 120 9.31 -10.86 6.99
C ASP A 120 8.04 -10.37 7.71
N LEU A 121 6.96 -11.15 7.65
CA LEU A 121 5.66 -10.77 8.21
C LEU A 121 5.65 -10.82 9.73
N PRO A 122 4.92 -9.91 10.40
CA PRO A 122 4.70 -9.97 11.83
C PRO A 122 3.76 -11.11 12.22
N VAL A 123 3.73 -11.42 13.51
CA VAL A 123 2.64 -12.19 14.10
C VAL A 123 1.47 -11.25 14.37
N PHE A 124 0.38 -11.43 13.65
CA PHE A 124 -0.84 -10.65 13.81
C PHE A 124 -1.65 -11.06 15.04
N GLN A 125 -2.46 -10.15 15.56
CA GLN A 125 -3.32 -10.34 16.73
C GLN A 125 -4.76 -9.89 16.45
N ALA A 126 -5.69 -10.38 17.24
CA ALA A 126 -7.10 -10.00 17.16
C ALA A 126 -7.28 -8.48 17.34
N GLY A 127 -8.21 -7.90 16.58
CA GLY A 127 -8.53 -6.48 16.61
C GLY A 127 -7.60 -5.59 15.79
N GLN A 128 -6.49 -6.13 15.26
CA GLN A 128 -5.59 -5.37 14.38
C GLN A 128 -6.16 -5.20 12.98
N TRP A 129 -5.64 -4.21 12.27
CA TRP A 129 -5.96 -3.94 10.87
C TRP A 129 -4.72 -4.13 10.00
N LEU A 130 -4.93 -4.62 8.79
CA LEU A 130 -3.93 -4.60 7.71
C LEU A 130 -4.47 -3.75 6.57
N LEU A 131 -3.72 -2.72 6.18
CA LEU A 131 -3.96 -1.98 4.94
C LEU A 131 -2.90 -2.36 3.91
N THR A 132 -3.31 -2.62 2.68
CA THR A 132 -2.42 -2.89 1.55
C THR A 132 -3.02 -2.40 0.23
N CYS A 133 -2.23 -2.41 -0.84
CA CYS A 133 -2.62 -1.93 -2.17
C CYS A 133 -2.18 -2.91 -3.27
N SER A 134 -2.61 -2.64 -4.52
CA SER A 134 -2.36 -3.55 -5.65
C SER A 134 -0.90 -3.61 -6.11
N ILE A 135 -0.08 -2.61 -5.80
CA ILE A 135 1.36 -2.65 -6.13
C ILE A 135 2.03 -3.87 -5.47
N ALA A 136 1.63 -4.21 -4.23
CA ALA A 136 2.10 -5.39 -3.52
C ALA A 136 1.60 -6.72 -4.14
N LEU A 137 0.71 -6.67 -5.13
CA LEU A 137 0.19 -7.85 -5.84
C LEU A 137 0.78 -8.01 -7.25
N ALA A 138 1.57 -7.04 -7.73
CA ALA A 138 2.02 -7.01 -9.11
C ALA A 138 3.07 -8.08 -9.44
N ASN A 139 3.93 -8.44 -8.49
CA ASN A 139 5.08 -9.32 -8.71
C ASN A 139 5.26 -10.35 -7.59
N GLU A 140 5.94 -11.45 -7.87
CA GLU A 140 6.44 -12.38 -6.87
C GLU A 140 7.85 -11.93 -6.36
N PRO A 141 8.22 -12.20 -5.10
CA PRO A 141 7.48 -12.94 -4.06
C PRO A 141 6.52 -12.06 -3.22
N VAL A 142 6.45 -10.74 -3.45
CA VAL A 142 5.63 -9.83 -2.63
C VAL A 142 4.13 -10.13 -2.74
N ARG A 143 3.65 -10.59 -3.91
CA ARG A 143 2.24 -11.02 -4.11
C ARG A 143 1.86 -12.12 -3.11
N SER A 144 2.62 -13.22 -3.10
CA SER A 144 2.40 -14.31 -2.16
C SER A 144 2.45 -13.85 -0.71
N SER A 145 3.37 -12.95 -0.37
CA SER A 145 3.51 -12.38 0.97
C SER A 145 2.30 -11.53 1.36
N CYS A 146 1.80 -10.72 0.42
CA CYS A 146 0.62 -9.87 0.63
C CYS A 146 -0.63 -10.72 0.88
N LEU A 147 -0.90 -11.70 0.02
CA LEU A 147 -2.05 -12.60 0.19
C LEU A 147 -1.95 -13.41 1.49
N GLN A 148 -0.75 -13.87 1.86
CA GLN A 148 -0.54 -14.55 3.13
C GLN A 148 -0.75 -13.62 4.34
N ALA A 149 -0.32 -12.35 4.27
CA ALA A 149 -0.57 -11.38 5.32
C ALA A 149 -2.08 -11.13 5.52
N MET A 150 -2.83 -10.96 4.41
CA MET A 150 -4.28 -10.81 4.46
C MET A 150 -4.96 -12.02 5.11
N ALA A 151 -4.59 -13.24 4.72
CA ALA A 151 -5.13 -14.45 5.32
C ALA A 151 -4.75 -14.59 6.80
N ALA A 152 -3.48 -14.31 7.16
CA ALA A 152 -2.97 -14.45 8.52
C ALA A 152 -3.63 -13.49 9.51
N ILE A 153 -3.82 -12.22 9.12
CA ILE A 153 -4.49 -11.25 10.01
C ILE A 153 -5.96 -11.61 10.22
N LYS A 154 -6.66 -12.09 9.20
CA LYS A 154 -8.06 -12.56 9.34
C LYS A 154 -8.14 -13.79 10.22
N ALA A 155 -7.24 -14.74 10.07
CA ALA A 155 -7.15 -15.93 10.92
C ALA A 155 -6.88 -15.57 12.40
N ALA A 156 -6.15 -14.49 12.65
CA ALA A 156 -5.91 -13.95 13.99
C ALA A 156 -7.09 -13.15 14.58
N GLY A 157 -8.18 -12.95 13.83
CA GLY A 157 -9.33 -12.15 14.27
C GLY A 157 -9.16 -10.63 14.02
N GLY A 158 -8.27 -10.25 13.13
CA GLY A 158 -8.13 -8.89 12.62
C GLY A 158 -8.93 -8.65 11.34
N ARG A 159 -8.69 -7.51 10.68
CA ARG A 159 -9.42 -7.05 9.49
C ARG A 159 -8.48 -6.53 8.42
N VAL A 160 -8.95 -6.57 7.18
CA VAL A 160 -8.22 -6.08 6.00
C VAL A 160 -8.93 -4.87 5.40
N CYS A 161 -8.16 -3.79 5.20
CA CYS A 161 -8.52 -2.66 4.37
C CYS A 161 -7.68 -2.72 3.08
N PHE A 162 -8.32 -2.68 1.92
CA PHE A 162 -7.65 -2.73 0.64
C PHE A 162 -7.94 -1.49 -0.19
N ASP A 163 -6.89 -0.77 -0.58
CA ASP A 163 -6.94 0.33 -1.54
C ASP A 163 -6.34 -0.16 -2.86
N PRO A 164 -7.11 -0.47 -3.91
CA PRO A 164 -6.55 -0.93 -5.18
C PRO A 164 -5.42 -0.06 -5.68
N ASN A 165 -5.57 1.26 -5.66
CA ASN A 165 -4.54 2.22 -6.11
C ASN A 165 -3.83 1.70 -7.36
N LEU A 166 -4.62 1.47 -8.42
CA LEU A 166 -4.20 0.75 -9.63
C LEU A 166 -3.06 1.49 -10.34
N ARG A 167 -2.04 0.73 -10.69
CA ARG A 167 -0.86 1.18 -11.44
C ARG A 167 -0.52 0.13 -12.50
N PRO A 168 -1.20 0.13 -13.65
CA PRO A 168 -0.97 -0.87 -14.71
C PRO A 168 0.49 -0.97 -15.15
N GLU A 169 1.20 0.15 -15.11
CA GLU A 169 2.60 0.26 -15.50
C GLU A 169 3.57 -0.53 -14.60
N VAL A 170 3.14 -0.94 -13.41
CA VAL A 170 3.99 -1.76 -12.53
C VAL A 170 3.82 -3.27 -12.75
N TRP A 171 2.80 -3.68 -13.52
CA TRP A 171 2.54 -5.08 -13.82
C TRP A 171 3.32 -5.55 -15.03
N GLY A 172 4.01 -6.69 -14.91
CA GLY A 172 4.69 -7.31 -16.05
C GLY A 172 3.73 -7.67 -17.19
N ASN A 173 2.50 -8.06 -16.84
CA ASN A 173 1.38 -8.23 -17.75
C ASN A 173 0.15 -7.51 -17.18
N PRO A 174 -0.22 -6.33 -17.69
CA PRO A 174 -1.38 -5.57 -17.18
C PRO A 174 -2.72 -6.32 -17.24
N ALA A 175 -2.87 -7.32 -18.10
CA ALA A 175 -4.09 -8.12 -18.19
C ALA A 175 -4.31 -9.02 -16.95
N GLU A 176 -3.26 -9.31 -16.18
CA GLU A 176 -3.35 -10.06 -14.93
C GLU A 176 -3.89 -9.20 -13.76
N MET A 177 -3.78 -7.88 -13.86
CA MET A 177 -4.13 -6.97 -12.78
C MET A 177 -5.60 -7.10 -12.34
N PRO A 178 -6.62 -6.98 -13.24
CA PRO A 178 -8.01 -7.00 -12.80
C PRO A 178 -8.44 -8.28 -12.08
N PRO A 179 -8.11 -9.50 -12.54
CA PRO A 179 -8.50 -10.71 -11.83
C PRO A 179 -7.81 -10.84 -10.46
N VAL A 180 -6.52 -10.53 -10.36
CA VAL A 180 -5.78 -10.60 -9.08
C VAL A 180 -6.29 -9.56 -8.08
N VAL A 181 -6.58 -8.34 -8.54
CA VAL A 181 -7.12 -7.28 -7.68
C VAL A 181 -8.54 -7.64 -7.20
N ARG A 182 -9.40 -8.21 -8.06
CA ARG A 182 -10.73 -8.68 -7.64
C ARG A 182 -10.65 -9.79 -6.60
N GLU A 183 -9.68 -10.70 -6.69
CA GLU A 183 -9.44 -11.72 -5.66
C GLU A 183 -9.07 -11.10 -4.31
N ALA A 184 -8.21 -10.08 -4.30
CA ALA A 184 -7.86 -9.35 -3.09
C ALA A 184 -9.04 -8.57 -2.51
N ILE A 185 -9.84 -7.91 -3.37
CA ILE A 185 -11.08 -7.24 -2.96
C ILE A 185 -12.02 -8.21 -2.24
N ALA A 186 -12.22 -9.42 -2.77
CA ALA A 186 -13.12 -10.42 -2.17
C ALA A 186 -12.65 -10.87 -0.77
N GLN A 187 -11.37 -10.74 -0.44
CA GLN A 187 -10.80 -11.07 0.87
C GLN A 187 -10.80 -9.89 1.86
N ALA A 188 -11.02 -8.66 1.40
CA ALA A 188 -11.01 -7.47 2.22
C ALA A 188 -12.32 -7.29 3.01
N ASP A 189 -12.24 -6.63 4.16
CA ASP A 189 -13.39 -6.21 4.96
C ASP A 189 -13.85 -4.79 4.58
N VAL A 190 -12.88 -3.94 4.21
CA VAL A 190 -13.10 -2.58 3.71
C VAL A 190 -12.32 -2.39 2.43
N VAL A 191 -12.96 -1.81 1.42
CA VAL A 191 -12.31 -1.41 0.16
C VAL A 191 -12.54 0.08 -0.08
N LYS A 192 -11.48 0.81 -0.40
CA LYS A 192 -11.57 2.19 -0.89
C LYS A 192 -10.99 2.23 -2.30
N LEU A 193 -11.73 2.74 -3.26
CA LEU A 193 -11.28 2.89 -4.65
C LEU A 193 -11.85 4.17 -5.25
N SER A 194 -11.25 4.65 -6.33
CA SER A 194 -11.82 5.75 -7.10
C SER A 194 -12.92 5.26 -8.04
N LEU A 195 -13.70 6.20 -8.60
CA LEU A 195 -14.71 5.87 -9.61
C LEU A 195 -14.06 5.26 -10.87
N GLU A 196 -12.93 5.81 -11.29
CA GLU A 196 -12.17 5.34 -12.45
C GLU A 196 -11.64 3.92 -12.24
N GLU A 197 -11.17 3.61 -11.02
CA GLU A 197 -10.74 2.26 -10.65
C GLU A 197 -11.90 1.26 -10.65
N LEU A 198 -13.06 1.69 -10.14
CA LEU A 198 -14.28 0.87 -10.18
C LEU A 198 -14.69 0.57 -11.63
N GLN A 199 -14.69 1.58 -12.49
CA GLN A 199 -15.00 1.43 -13.93
C GLN A 199 -14.01 0.49 -14.62
N LEU A 200 -12.72 0.64 -14.36
CA LEU A 200 -11.68 -0.23 -14.91
C LEU A 200 -11.86 -1.69 -14.45
N LEU A 201 -12.14 -1.92 -13.18
CA LEU A 201 -12.30 -3.26 -12.62
C LEU A 201 -13.61 -3.93 -13.04
N SER A 202 -14.70 -3.18 -13.15
CA SER A 202 -16.02 -3.71 -13.51
C SER A 202 -16.25 -3.79 -15.03
N GLY A 203 -15.59 -2.91 -15.79
CA GLY A 203 -15.89 -2.68 -17.21
C GLY A 203 -17.19 -1.92 -17.44
N LEU A 204 -17.74 -1.25 -16.43
CA LEU A 204 -19.04 -0.57 -16.45
C LEU A 204 -18.88 0.91 -16.05
N ASP A 205 -19.55 1.81 -16.76
CA ASP A 205 -19.51 3.25 -16.47
C ASP A 205 -20.48 3.65 -15.34
N ASP A 206 -21.57 2.91 -15.17
CA ASP A 206 -22.56 3.20 -14.13
C ASP A 206 -22.07 2.77 -12.76
N LEU A 207 -22.09 3.72 -11.82
CA LEU A 207 -21.61 3.51 -10.44
C LEU A 207 -22.35 2.35 -9.74
N ALA A 208 -23.67 2.29 -9.86
CA ALA A 208 -24.47 1.29 -9.16
C ALA A 208 -24.24 -0.11 -9.75
N ALA A 209 -24.18 -0.21 -11.09
CA ALA A 209 -23.85 -1.45 -11.77
C ALA A 209 -22.40 -1.91 -11.45
N GLY A 210 -21.43 -0.98 -11.43
CA GLY A 210 -20.05 -1.26 -11.04
C GLY A 210 -19.96 -1.78 -9.61
N LEU A 211 -20.62 -1.12 -8.66
CA LEU A 211 -20.66 -1.57 -7.26
C LEU A 211 -21.29 -2.95 -7.10
N ALA A 212 -22.31 -3.29 -7.91
CA ALA A 212 -22.94 -4.60 -7.85
C ALA A 212 -22.01 -5.76 -8.28
N THR A 213 -20.88 -5.46 -8.94
CA THR A 213 -19.85 -6.46 -9.27
C THR A 213 -18.90 -6.77 -8.11
N ILE A 214 -18.85 -5.90 -7.08
CA ILE A 214 -17.98 -6.09 -5.93
C ILE A 214 -18.68 -6.99 -4.91
N SER A 215 -18.00 -8.06 -4.51
CA SER A 215 -18.47 -8.97 -3.47
C SER A 215 -17.36 -9.23 -2.45
N GLY A 216 -17.75 -9.49 -1.21
CA GLY A 216 -16.84 -9.78 -0.10
C GLY A 216 -16.76 -8.68 0.96
N PRO A 217 -16.38 -7.43 0.62
CA PRO A 217 -16.25 -6.36 1.60
C PRO A 217 -17.57 -6.01 2.31
N ALA A 218 -17.46 -5.72 3.61
CA ALA A 218 -18.60 -5.19 4.38
C ALA A 218 -18.82 -3.69 4.11
N LEU A 219 -17.79 -2.98 3.66
CA LEU A 219 -17.84 -1.56 3.32
C LEU A 219 -17.02 -1.28 2.07
N VAL A 220 -17.61 -0.57 1.11
CA VAL A 220 -16.94 -0.05 -0.08
C VAL A 220 -17.06 1.47 -0.09
N LEU A 221 -15.94 2.17 -0.18
CA LEU A 221 -15.83 3.62 -0.29
C LEU A 221 -15.39 3.98 -1.71
N VAL A 222 -16.24 4.67 -2.47
CA VAL A 222 -15.91 5.12 -3.82
C VAL A 222 -15.66 6.62 -3.82
N THR A 223 -14.41 7.04 -4.00
CA THR A 223 -14.05 8.46 -4.09
C THR A 223 -14.34 9.01 -5.49
N ARG A 224 -14.87 10.24 -5.55
CA ARG A 224 -15.28 10.92 -6.80
C ARG A 224 -14.65 12.31 -6.91
N GLY A 225 -13.42 12.46 -6.45
CA GLY A 225 -12.73 13.74 -6.43
C GLY A 225 -13.53 14.81 -5.68
N ALA A 226 -13.77 15.95 -6.32
CA ALA A 226 -14.54 17.05 -5.72
C ALA A 226 -16.02 16.72 -5.41
N ALA A 227 -16.55 15.65 -5.99
CA ALA A 227 -17.93 15.20 -5.72
C ALA A 227 -18.05 14.36 -4.41
N GLY A 228 -16.95 14.12 -3.70
CA GLY A 228 -16.93 13.43 -2.41
C GLY A 228 -16.81 11.91 -2.51
N VAL A 229 -17.43 11.20 -1.58
CA VAL A 229 -17.39 9.73 -1.44
C VAL A 229 -18.81 9.19 -1.48
#